data_209982e07aa6c7b403690ba429044c13
#
_entry.id   209982e07aa6c7b403690ba429044c13
#
_cell.length_a   1.000
_cell.length_b   1.000
_cell.length_c   1.000
_cell.angle_alpha   90.00
_cell.angle_beta   90.00
_cell.angle_gamma   90.00
#
_symmetry.space_group_name_H-M   'P 1'
#
loop_
_entity.id
_entity.type
_entity.pdbx_description
1 polymer ?
#
loop_
_entity_poly.entity_id
_entity_poly.type
_entity_poly.pdbx_seq_one_letter_code
_entity_poly.pdbx_strand_id
1 'polypeptide(L)'
;MTDDAVAIQKAIDRCSAEGGGLVLLSRNHVFLSGPVELKSNVELHLEATAMLKANPDEGIYRLSAFGENCGEGMLWLWANDAENISITGKGTIHGNGIAFMGAELGDSYELKPLADQTFDPRPHVLTLKNVQNLTIRDVTIKEGAYWTVHLIGCNEAVIDGINLLNNLKIRNGDGIDLDHSKNVRIANCHITSGDDCICLKNRREFEQYGSCHDIVVTNCVMSSRSCAIKIGSENMDSIYNVVFDNCIITGSNRGLGIQNRDEGTVTDVVFSNIQLDCRLWSDVWWGKAEPIYVTSYPRANGNHKDANWRFPKGQIEGRCGEVSRIYFNNITALSENGCFVGGDEPGKVKDIYFNNVRVKLVGNTGNIMMDKRPCKGEGFVKVGRDELLKMRVPLLTEHAQVEVR
;
A
#
# COMPACT_ATOMS: atom_id res chain seq x y z
N MET A 1 24.29 21.05 -4.10
CA MET A 1 23.76 21.00 -2.71
C MET A 1 24.55 19.92 -2.00
N THR A 2 25.03 20.18 -0.81
CA THR A 2 25.81 19.18 -0.01
C THR A 2 24.83 18.16 0.55
N ASP A 3 25.26 16.90 0.71
CA ASP A 3 24.46 15.88 1.37
C ASP A 3 24.51 16.09 2.89
N ASP A 4 23.35 16.29 3.52
CA ASP A 4 23.20 16.58 4.94
C ASP A 4 23.03 15.31 5.79
N ALA A 5 23.01 14.11 5.18
CA ALA A 5 22.74 12.85 5.89
C ALA A 5 23.67 12.64 7.10
N VAL A 6 24.97 12.94 6.94
CA VAL A 6 25.93 12.77 8.04
C VAL A 6 25.64 13.71 9.23
N ALA A 7 25.20 14.95 8.95
CA ALA A 7 24.86 15.91 10.00
C ALA A 7 23.57 15.51 10.72
N ILE A 8 22.55 15.09 9.96
CA ILE A 8 21.27 14.61 10.50
C ILE A 8 21.49 13.34 11.32
N GLN A 9 22.28 12.38 10.82
CA GLN A 9 22.58 11.15 11.54
C GLN A 9 23.30 11.43 12.88
N LYS A 10 24.29 12.31 12.87
CA LYS A 10 24.98 12.71 14.14
C LYS A 10 24.02 13.33 15.16
N ALA A 11 23.06 14.14 14.70
CA ALA A 11 22.07 14.72 15.60
C ALA A 11 21.14 13.65 16.19
N ILE A 12 20.69 12.70 15.38
CA ILE A 12 19.86 11.57 15.81
C ILE A 12 20.63 10.67 16.78
N ASP A 13 21.86 10.28 16.44
CA ASP A 13 22.68 9.40 17.26
C ASP A 13 22.97 10.02 18.64
N ARG A 14 23.31 11.31 18.66
CA ARG A 14 23.53 12.06 19.89
C ARG A 14 22.25 12.14 20.73
N CYS A 15 21.13 12.51 20.10
CA CYS A 15 19.84 12.62 20.78
C CYS A 15 19.44 11.29 21.43
N SER A 16 19.56 10.19 20.70
CA SER A 16 19.25 8.85 21.22
C SER A 16 20.21 8.44 22.36
N ALA A 17 21.52 8.69 22.21
CA ALA A 17 22.52 8.37 23.23
C ALA A 17 22.34 9.16 24.53
N GLU A 18 21.77 10.35 24.46
CA GLU A 18 21.43 11.20 25.63
C GLU A 18 20.07 10.83 26.28
N GLY A 19 19.44 9.74 25.82
CA GLY A 19 18.17 9.22 26.35
C GLY A 19 16.94 9.60 25.57
N GLY A 20 17.09 10.27 24.43
CA GLY A 20 16.00 10.69 23.54
C GLY A 20 15.75 12.19 23.56
N GLY A 21 14.83 12.61 22.70
CA GLY A 21 14.45 14.01 22.57
C GLY A 21 14.09 14.39 21.14
N LEU A 22 14.28 15.66 20.81
CA LEU A 22 13.85 16.24 19.56
C LEU A 22 15.04 16.58 18.66
N VAL A 23 15.02 16.10 17.42
CA VAL A 23 15.91 16.54 16.34
C VAL A 23 15.09 17.43 15.40
N LEU A 24 15.45 18.71 15.32
CA LEU A 24 14.70 19.74 14.63
C LEU A 24 15.30 20.02 13.24
N LEU A 25 14.49 19.87 12.20
CA LEU A 25 14.77 20.42 10.87
C LEU A 25 14.08 21.78 10.74
N SER A 26 14.90 22.84 10.74
CA SER A 26 14.42 24.21 10.84
C SER A 26 13.77 24.73 9.57
N ARG A 27 12.77 25.61 9.74
CA ARG A 27 12.01 26.25 8.67
C ARG A 27 12.90 26.97 7.63
N ASN A 28 12.35 27.10 6.43
CA ASN A 28 12.98 27.80 5.29
C ASN A 28 14.29 27.15 4.81
N HIS A 29 14.52 25.87 5.14
CA HIS A 29 15.66 25.13 4.67
C HIS A 29 15.24 23.87 3.88
N VAL A 30 16.04 23.51 2.89
CA VAL A 30 15.97 22.23 2.19
C VAL A 30 17.21 21.43 2.56
N PHE A 31 16.97 20.32 3.26
CA PHE A 31 18.00 19.36 3.64
C PHE A 31 18.02 18.25 2.60
N LEU A 32 19.10 18.14 1.84
CA LEU A 32 19.30 17.05 0.90
C LEU A 32 19.95 15.88 1.65
N SER A 33 19.36 14.69 1.58
CA SER A 33 19.84 13.58 2.38
C SER A 33 19.86 12.26 1.62
N GLY A 34 20.97 11.54 1.72
CA GLY A 34 21.05 10.10 1.51
C GLY A 34 20.39 9.32 2.68
N PRO A 35 20.69 8.01 2.80
CA PRO A 35 20.11 7.16 3.86
C PRO A 35 20.38 7.68 5.26
N VAL A 36 19.33 7.67 6.11
CA VAL A 36 19.39 8.06 7.53
C VAL A 36 18.64 7.03 8.37
N GLU A 37 19.27 6.57 9.43
CA GLU A 37 18.69 5.67 10.41
C GLU A 37 18.06 6.45 11.58
N LEU A 38 16.77 6.24 11.80
CA LEU A 38 16.06 6.74 12.98
C LEU A 38 16.34 5.83 14.18
N LYS A 39 16.47 6.43 15.36
CA LYS A 39 16.84 5.72 16.60
C LYS A 39 15.72 5.81 17.64
N SER A 40 15.76 4.90 18.59
CA SER A 40 14.81 4.87 19.71
C SER A 40 14.79 6.18 20.50
N ASN A 41 13.59 6.54 20.96
CA ASN A 41 13.30 7.71 21.78
C ASN A 41 13.58 9.06 21.09
N VAL A 42 13.62 9.10 19.75
CA VAL A 42 13.88 10.32 18.98
C VAL A 42 12.64 10.78 18.24
N GLU A 43 12.31 12.06 18.39
CA GLU A 43 11.36 12.77 17.55
C GLU A 43 12.12 13.51 16.45
N LEU A 44 11.91 13.15 15.17
CA LEU A 44 12.31 13.94 14.02
C LEU A 44 11.22 14.97 13.71
N HIS A 45 11.46 16.23 14.02
CA HIS A 45 10.48 17.30 13.83
C HIS A 45 10.84 18.19 12.65
N LEU A 46 9.91 18.33 11.71
CA LEU A 46 10.06 19.22 10.56
C LEU A 46 9.19 20.47 10.77
N GLU A 47 9.82 21.62 11.01
CA GLU A 47 9.07 22.88 11.10
C GLU A 47 8.36 23.19 9.77
N ALA A 48 7.31 24.00 9.84
CA ALA A 48 6.62 24.49 8.65
C ALA A 48 7.63 25.11 7.66
N THR A 49 7.52 24.79 6.37
CA THR A 49 8.45 25.16 5.30
C THR A 49 9.82 24.48 5.30
N ALA A 50 10.16 23.66 6.29
CA ALA A 50 11.31 22.76 6.20
C ALA A 50 11.05 21.65 5.17
N MET A 51 12.06 21.25 4.42
CA MET A 51 12.00 20.13 3.50
C MET A 51 13.19 19.20 3.69
N LEU A 52 12.92 17.94 3.98
CA LEU A 52 13.89 16.87 3.88
C LEU A 52 13.70 16.17 2.53
N LYS A 53 14.72 16.20 1.68
CA LYS A 53 14.63 15.73 0.29
C LYS A 53 15.64 14.62 0.02
N ALA A 54 15.17 13.53 -0.62
CA ALA A 54 16.02 12.41 -1.00
C ALA A 54 17.09 12.86 -2.01
N ASN A 55 18.33 12.48 -1.75
CA ASN A 55 19.45 12.70 -2.66
C ASN A 55 19.25 11.81 -3.91
N PRO A 56 19.30 12.36 -5.14
CA PRO A 56 19.07 11.62 -6.37
C PRO A 56 20.23 10.71 -6.80
N ASP A 57 21.32 10.67 -6.06
CA ASP A 57 22.45 9.77 -6.35
C ASP A 57 22.07 8.33 -6.03
N GLU A 58 21.79 7.56 -7.06
CA GLU A 58 21.40 6.15 -6.95
C GLU A 58 22.50 5.29 -6.31
N GLY A 59 23.75 5.72 -6.41
CA GLY A 59 24.92 5.01 -5.91
C GLY A 59 25.01 4.91 -4.38
N ILE A 60 24.24 5.71 -3.64
CA ILE A 60 24.31 5.75 -2.18
C ILE A 60 23.28 4.83 -1.50
N TYR A 61 22.26 4.36 -2.22
CA TYR A 61 21.23 3.46 -1.68
C TYR A 61 21.66 2.02 -1.85
N ARG A 62 22.03 1.35 -0.76
CA ARG A 62 22.63 0.01 -0.78
C ARG A 62 21.93 -1.02 0.10
N LEU A 63 21.09 -0.57 1.01
CA LEU A 63 20.32 -1.44 1.89
C LEU A 63 18.90 -1.58 1.37
N SER A 64 18.40 -2.81 1.30
CA SER A 64 17.05 -3.12 0.87
C SER A 64 16.12 -3.40 2.07
N ALA A 65 14.86 -2.97 1.95
CA ALA A 65 13.80 -3.34 2.86
C ALA A 65 13.42 -4.83 2.75
N PHE A 66 13.63 -5.45 1.60
CA PHE A 66 13.14 -6.79 1.26
C PHE A 66 14.17 -7.92 1.46
N GLY A 67 15.24 -7.69 2.21
CA GLY A 67 16.26 -8.71 2.48
C GLY A 67 17.32 -8.85 1.39
N GLU A 68 18.21 -9.82 1.57
CA GLU A 68 19.52 -9.87 0.87
C GLU A 68 19.45 -10.09 -0.65
N ASN A 69 18.34 -10.56 -1.18
CA ASN A 69 18.30 -11.04 -2.58
C ASN A 69 17.40 -10.24 -3.52
N CYS A 70 16.82 -9.13 -3.06
CA CYS A 70 15.77 -8.50 -3.84
C CYS A 70 16.27 -7.41 -4.80
N GLY A 71 17.40 -6.77 -4.56
CA GLY A 71 17.94 -5.75 -5.45
C GLY A 71 17.01 -4.56 -5.72
N GLU A 72 15.94 -4.42 -4.91
CA GLU A 72 14.93 -3.37 -5.02
C GLU A 72 14.48 -2.90 -3.63
N GLY A 73 13.66 -1.85 -3.57
CA GLY A 73 13.11 -1.34 -2.30
C GLY A 73 14.21 -0.82 -1.38
N MET A 74 15.06 0.05 -1.86
CA MET A 74 16.18 0.58 -1.10
C MET A 74 15.70 1.44 0.08
N LEU A 75 16.51 1.56 1.12
CA LEU A 75 16.19 2.34 2.31
C LEU A 75 16.67 3.79 2.18
N TRP A 76 15.80 4.74 2.50
CA TRP A 76 16.18 6.14 2.71
C TRP A 76 16.07 6.52 4.19
N LEU A 77 14.86 6.78 4.70
CA LEU A 77 14.65 6.96 6.14
C LEU A 77 14.21 5.62 6.72
N TRP A 78 14.91 5.12 7.70
CA TRP A 78 14.64 3.79 8.20
C TRP A 78 14.91 3.62 9.68
N ALA A 79 14.26 2.63 10.30
CA ALA A 79 14.58 2.15 11.64
C ALA A 79 14.45 0.63 11.70
N ASN A 80 15.22 0.00 12.55
CA ASN A 80 15.16 -1.42 12.83
C ASN A 80 15.30 -1.68 14.32
N ASP A 81 14.43 -2.54 14.89
CA ASP A 81 14.46 -2.95 16.29
C ASP A 81 14.51 -1.73 17.25
N ALA A 82 13.57 -0.81 17.10
CA ALA A 82 13.56 0.46 17.83
C ALA A 82 12.22 0.71 18.55
N GLU A 83 12.20 1.70 19.41
CA GLU A 83 10.98 2.09 20.15
C GLU A 83 10.84 3.60 20.29
N ASN A 84 9.59 4.05 20.50
CA ASN A 84 9.28 5.46 20.79
C ASN A 84 9.81 6.41 19.70
N ILE A 85 9.57 6.11 18.43
CA ILE A 85 9.94 6.97 17.30
C ILE A 85 8.77 7.89 16.96
N SER A 86 9.07 9.17 16.77
CA SER A 86 8.09 10.14 16.27
C SER A 86 8.62 10.90 15.06
N ILE A 87 7.75 11.11 14.06
CA ILE A 87 7.99 11.99 12.91
C ILE A 87 6.85 12.99 12.90
N THR A 88 7.13 14.26 13.12
CA THR A 88 6.10 15.27 13.35
C THR A 88 6.39 16.60 12.67
N GLY A 89 5.42 17.52 12.75
CA GLY A 89 5.56 18.89 12.26
C GLY A 89 4.75 19.17 11.01
N LYS A 90 4.91 20.37 10.46
CA LYS A 90 4.20 20.84 9.25
C LYS A 90 5.11 20.95 8.03
N GLY A 91 6.33 20.41 8.12
CA GLY A 91 7.28 20.37 7.02
C GLY A 91 7.01 19.24 6.04
N THR A 92 7.93 19.08 5.10
CA THR A 92 7.79 18.14 3.97
C THR A 92 8.94 17.13 3.93
N ILE A 93 8.61 15.86 3.82
CA ILE A 93 9.51 14.78 3.42
C ILE A 93 9.26 14.53 1.91
N HIS A 94 10.29 14.72 1.08
CA HIS A 94 10.18 14.68 -0.37
C HIS A 94 11.04 13.56 -0.95
N GLY A 95 10.42 12.47 -1.39
CA GLY A 95 11.11 11.29 -1.91
C GLY A 95 11.85 11.47 -3.23
N ASN A 96 11.66 12.62 -3.92
CA ASN A 96 12.33 12.96 -5.17
C ASN A 96 12.17 11.93 -6.30
N GLY A 97 11.02 11.23 -6.31
CA GLY A 97 10.76 10.02 -7.09
C GLY A 97 11.08 10.14 -8.58
N ILE A 98 10.75 11.27 -9.21
CA ILE A 98 11.02 11.51 -10.64
C ILE A 98 12.52 11.40 -10.96
N ALA A 99 13.40 11.78 -10.03
CA ALA A 99 14.84 11.71 -10.27
C ALA A 99 15.37 10.27 -10.45
N PHE A 100 14.62 9.28 -9.95
CA PHE A 100 14.93 7.85 -10.07
C PHE A 100 14.24 7.18 -11.27
N MET A 101 13.46 7.93 -12.06
CA MET A 101 12.71 7.39 -13.19
C MET A 101 13.38 7.73 -14.52
N GLY A 102 13.05 6.92 -15.54
CA GLY A 102 13.41 7.17 -16.93
C GLY A 102 12.42 8.10 -17.64
N ALA A 103 12.20 7.86 -18.93
CA ALA A 103 11.30 8.68 -19.73
C ALA A 103 9.84 8.56 -19.27
N GLU A 104 9.09 9.64 -19.37
CA GLU A 104 7.65 9.64 -19.17
C GLU A 104 6.95 9.00 -20.37
N LEU A 105 6.10 8.01 -20.10
CA LEU A 105 5.19 7.40 -21.06
C LEU A 105 3.76 7.92 -20.83
N GLY A 106 2.82 7.50 -21.67
CA GLY A 106 1.41 7.90 -21.54
C GLY A 106 0.83 7.63 -20.16
N ASP A 107 0.97 6.38 -19.68
CA ASP A 107 0.36 5.92 -18.44
C ASP A 107 1.33 5.81 -17.25
N SER A 108 2.63 5.69 -17.50
CA SER A 108 3.64 5.48 -16.46
C SER A 108 5.01 6.02 -16.87
N TYR A 109 5.92 6.15 -15.92
CA TYR A 109 7.33 6.34 -16.22
C TYR A 109 8.02 5.01 -16.52
N GLU A 110 9.01 5.03 -17.39
CA GLU A 110 9.95 3.92 -17.53
C GLU A 110 10.82 3.83 -16.26
N LEU A 111 11.23 2.61 -15.94
CA LEU A 111 12.36 2.45 -15.02
C LEU A 111 13.62 2.84 -15.76
N LYS A 112 14.53 3.54 -15.10
CA LYS A 112 15.85 3.80 -15.67
C LYS A 112 16.53 2.48 -16.04
N PRO A 113 17.14 2.38 -17.23
CA PRO A 113 17.96 1.23 -17.55
C PRO A 113 19.15 1.19 -16.59
N LEU A 114 19.25 0.12 -15.82
CA LEU A 114 20.35 -0.13 -14.90
C LEU A 114 21.47 -0.88 -15.62
N ALA A 115 22.70 -0.58 -15.29
CA ALA A 115 23.86 -1.31 -15.82
C ALA A 115 23.82 -2.79 -15.43
N ASP A 116 23.22 -3.09 -14.29
CA ASP A 116 22.86 -4.42 -13.81
C ASP A 116 21.32 -4.52 -13.71
N GLN A 117 20.70 -5.29 -14.57
CA GLN A 117 19.24 -5.45 -14.63
C GLN A 117 18.63 -6.10 -13.39
N THR A 118 19.45 -6.50 -12.42
CA THR A 118 19.02 -7.12 -11.16
C THR A 118 18.82 -6.11 -10.02
N PHE A 119 19.14 -4.84 -10.23
CA PHE A 119 19.11 -3.82 -9.19
C PHE A 119 18.19 -2.65 -9.55
N ASP A 120 17.21 -2.38 -8.68
CA ASP A 120 16.34 -1.20 -8.74
C ASP A 120 16.71 -0.25 -7.59
N PRO A 121 17.37 0.89 -7.87
CA PRO A 121 17.89 1.77 -6.83
C PRO A 121 16.83 2.64 -6.15
N ARG A 122 15.58 2.57 -6.59
CA ARG A 122 14.50 3.41 -6.06
C ARG A 122 14.30 3.17 -4.56
N PRO A 123 14.46 4.21 -3.72
CA PRO A 123 14.27 4.04 -2.29
C PRO A 123 12.80 4.11 -1.87
N HIS A 124 12.45 3.33 -0.84
CA HIS A 124 11.33 3.65 0.02
C HIS A 124 11.57 4.98 0.72
N VAL A 125 10.52 5.75 0.97
CA VAL A 125 10.68 7.01 1.70
C VAL A 125 10.92 6.73 3.18
N LEU A 126 10.12 5.85 3.78
CA LEU A 126 10.20 5.52 5.19
C LEU A 126 9.97 4.02 5.39
N THR A 127 10.94 3.32 5.92
CA THR A 127 10.84 1.90 6.27
C THR A 127 11.11 1.68 7.75
N LEU A 128 10.12 1.20 8.47
CA LEU A 128 10.19 0.98 9.91
C LEU A 128 9.97 -0.51 10.19
N LYS A 129 11.02 -1.19 10.66
CA LYS A 129 10.97 -2.62 10.93
C LYS A 129 11.12 -2.88 12.42
N ASN A 130 10.17 -3.66 12.97
CA ASN A 130 10.09 -4.00 14.39
C ASN A 130 10.18 -2.77 15.31
N VAL A 131 9.37 -1.75 14.98
CA VAL A 131 9.29 -0.53 15.80
C VAL A 131 8.09 -0.62 16.73
N GLN A 132 8.33 -0.37 18.03
CA GLN A 132 7.30 -0.30 19.06
C GLN A 132 6.98 1.15 19.37
N ASN A 133 5.70 1.49 19.49
CA ASN A 133 5.23 2.85 19.79
C ASN A 133 5.74 3.91 18.78
N LEU A 134 5.14 3.89 17.58
CA LEU A 134 5.43 4.79 16.49
C LEU A 134 4.38 5.90 16.38
N THR A 135 4.80 7.13 16.15
CA THR A 135 3.90 8.24 15.78
C THR A 135 4.38 8.93 14.51
N ILE A 136 3.50 9.05 13.50
CA ILE A 136 3.73 9.90 12.32
C ILE A 136 2.57 10.88 12.26
N ARG A 137 2.83 12.20 12.40
CA ARG A 137 1.76 13.19 12.53
C ARG A 137 2.04 14.49 11.80
N ASP A 138 0.99 14.98 11.12
CA ASP A 138 0.90 16.33 10.54
C ASP A 138 1.83 16.62 9.35
N VAL A 139 2.84 15.82 9.10
CA VAL A 139 3.81 16.02 8.01
C VAL A 139 3.20 15.82 6.63
N THR A 140 3.77 16.48 5.63
CA THR A 140 3.54 16.17 4.23
C THR A 140 4.64 15.23 3.74
N ILE A 141 4.27 14.05 3.22
CA ILE A 141 5.19 13.11 2.58
C ILE A 141 4.80 13.07 1.10
N LYS A 142 5.75 13.25 0.20
CA LYS A 142 5.42 13.31 -1.23
C LYS A 142 6.50 12.81 -2.16
N GLU A 143 6.09 12.53 -3.40
CA GLU A 143 6.99 12.15 -4.49
C GLU A 143 7.89 10.97 -4.14
N GLY A 144 7.33 9.92 -3.54
CA GLY A 144 8.04 8.66 -3.31
C GLY A 144 8.51 8.03 -4.62
N ALA A 145 9.71 7.44 -4.60
CA ALA A 145 10.25 6.71 -5.74
C ALA A 145 9.77 5.25 -5.78
N TYR A 146 9.44 4.71 -4.63
CA TYR A 146 8.93 3.36 -4.38
C TYR A 146 7.89 3.43 -3.25
N TRP A 147 7.65 2.38 -2.47
CA TRP A 147 6.71 2.42 -1.33
C TRP A 147 7.05 3.58 -0.38
N THR A 148 6.02 4.31 0.03
CA THR A 148 6.26 5.56 0.76
C THR A 148 6.43 5.32 2.25
N VAL A 149 5.47 4.68 2.91
CA VAL A 149 5.56 4.32 4.34
C VAL A 149 5.39 2.81 4.46
N HIS A 150 6.44 2.12 4.83
CA HIS A 150 6.44 0.66 5.00
C HIS A 150 6.70 0.30 6.46
N LEU A 151 5.67 -0.20 7.13
CA LEU A 151 5.73 -0.70 8.51
C LEU A 151 5.83 -2.21 8.48
N ILE A 152 6.93 -2.77 9.01
CA ILE A 152 7.21 -4.20 9.03
C ILE A 152 7.27 -4.68 10.47
N GLY A 153 6.35 -5.53 10.90
CA GLY A 153 6.32 -6.04 12.27
C GLY A 153 6.19 -4.98 13.35
N CYS A 154 5.67 -3.80 13.00
CA CYS A 154 5.48 -2.71 13.96
C CYS A 154 4.29 -2.98 14.87
N ASN A 155 4.36 -2.46 16.08
CA ASN A 155 3.31 -2.56 17.08
C ASN A 155 3.05 -1.21 17.75
N GLU A 156 1.76 -0.87 17.98
CA GLU A 156 1.33 0.41 18.54
C GLU A 156 1.76 1.61 17.68
N ALA A 157 1.30 1.65 16.43
CA ALA A 157 1.57 2.75 15.52
C ALA A 157 0.36 3.69 15.38
N VAL A 158 0.64 4.99 15.33
CA VAL A 158 -0.34 6.04 15.02
C VAL A 158 0.14 6.86 13.83
N ILE A 159 -0.69 6.92 12.78
CA ILE A 159 -0.48 7.81 11.62
C ILE A 159 -1.68 8.74 11.56
N ASP A 160 -1.48 10.03 11.79
CA ASP A 160 -2.58 10.97 11.96
C ASP A 160 -2.33 12.32 11.26
N GLY A 161 -3.30 12.76 10.48
CA GLY A 161 -3.30 14.10 9.87
C GLY A 161 -2.22 14.32 8.81
N ILE A 162 -1.65 13.28 8.21
CA ILE A 162 -0.63 13.42 7.18
C ILE A 162 -1.22 13.69 5.80
N ASN A 163 -0.46 14.40 4.96
CA ASN A 163 -0.69 14.46 3.52
C ASN A 163 0.37 13.59 2.82
N LEU A 164 -0.05 12.49 2.20
CA LEU A 164 0.81 11.64 1.41
C LEU A 164 0.46 11.80 -0.07
N LEU A 165 1.34 12.45 -0.84
CA LEU A 165 1.05 12.94 -2.18
C LEU A 165 2.07 12.45 -3.20
N ASN A 166 1.89 11.25 -3.70
CA ASN A 166 2.77 10.64 -4.68
C ASN A 166 2.39 11.00 -6.12
N ASN A 167 3.34 10.86 -7.01
CA ASN A 167 3.13 10.92 -8.44
C ASN A 167 2.33 9.68 -8.90
N LEU A 168 1.22 9.92 -9.57
CA LEU A 168 0.30 8.87 -9.98
C LEU A 168 0.83 7.97 -11.11
N LYS A 169 1.95 8.30 -11.74
CA LYS A 169 2.58 7.53 -12.83
C LYS A 169 3.79 6.71 -12.38
N ILE A 170 4.21 6.82 -11.13
CA ILE A 170 5.31 6.01 -10.59
C ILE A 170 4.75 4.68 -10.09
N ARG A 171 5.20 3.57 -10.69
CA ARG A 171 4.85 2.21 -10.28
C ARG A 171 5.42 1.89 -8.91
N ASN A 172 4.69 1.09 -8.13
CA ASN A 172 5.02 0.77 -6.74
C ASN A 172 5.15 2.03 -5.87
N GLY A 173 4.43 3.09 -6.23
CA GLY A 173 4.34 4.31 -5.45
C GLY A 173 3.24 4.20 -4.39
N ASP A 174 3.23 3.08 -3.63
CA ASP A 174 2.27 2.80 -2.58
C ASP A 174 2.34 3.88 -1.49
N GLY A 175 1.22 4.13 -0.83
CA GLY A 175 1.13 5.10 0.26
C GLY A 175 1.63 4.53 1.59
N ILE A 176 0.82 3.70 2.22
CA ILE A 176 1.11 3.10 3.52
C ILE A 176 0.94 1.59 3.42
N ASP A 177 2.02 0.86 3.60
CA ASP A 177 2.05 -0.60 3.65
C ASP A 177 2.24 -1.08 5.08
N LEU A 178 1.29 -1.87 5.56
CA LEU A 178 1.34 -2.53 6.87
C LEU A 178 1.67 -4.01 6.65
N ASP A 179 2.88 -4.40 6.96
CA ASP A 179 3.40 -5.75 6.75
C ASP A 179 3.64 -6.42 8.11
N HIS A 180 2.90 -7.48 8.43
CA HIS A 180 2.97 -8.14 9.75
C HIS A 180 2.81 -7.18 10.96
N SER A 181 2.17 -6.04 10.75
CA SER A 181 2.05 -4.99 11.78
C SER A 181 0.72 -5.11 12.53
N LYS A 182 0.68 -4.65 13.78
CA LYS A 182 -0.48 -4.78 14.66
C LYS A 182 -0.70 -3.55 15.54
N ASN A 183 -1.93 -3.42 16.07
CA ASN A 183 -2.33 -2.27 16.89
C ASN A 183 -2.07 -0.93 16.18
N VAL A 184 -2.49 -0.81 14.92
CA VAL A 184 -2.23 0.36 14.08
C VAL A 184 -3.50 1.21 13.94
N ARG A 185 -3.35 2.51 14.09
CA ARG A 185 -4.40 3.52 13.87
C ARG A 185 -3.95 4.51 12.80
N ILE A 186 -4.73 4.63 11.73
CA ILE A 186 -4.51 5.61 10.64
C ILE A 186 -5.74 6.50 10.57
N ALA A 187 -5.58 7.82 10.75
CA ALA A 187 -6.72 8.73 10.77
C ALA A 187 -6.43 10.08 10.13
N ASN A 188 -7.48 10.73 9.61
CA ASN A 188 -7.45 12.12 9.13
C ASN A 188 -6.43 12.38 8.01
N CYS A 189 -6.10 11.38 7.21
CA CYS A 189 -5.07 11.44 6.19
C CYS A 189 -5.65 11.78 4.80
N HIS A 190 -4.87 12.49 3.99
CA HIS A 190 -5.10 12.64 2.57
C HIS A 190 -4.01 11.89 1.81
N ILE A 191 -4.39 10.87 1.03
CA ILE A 191 -3.43 9.97 0.38
C ILE A 191 -3.72 9.90 -1.12
N THR A 192 -2.72 10.24 -1.93
CA THR A 192 -2.72 9.96 -3.37
C THR A 192 -1.52 9.10 -3.72
N SER A 193 -1.72 8.02 -4.49
CA SER A 193 -0.65 7.08 -4.80
C SER A 193 -0.70 6.57 -6.24
N GLY A 194 0.46 6.26 -6.77
CA GLY A 194 0.60 5.62 -8.08
C GLY A 194 0.27 4.13 -8.04
N ASP A 195 0.31 3.51 -6.87
CA ASP A 195 -0.12 2.15 -6.58
C ASP A 195 -1.14 2.18 -5.42
N ASP A 196 -1.14 1.26 -4.47
CA ASP A 196 -2.14 1.20 -3.40
C ASP A 196 -2.01 2.37 -2.41
N CYS A 197 -3.13 2.97 -1.92
CA CYS A 197 -3.03 4.03 -0.91
C CYS A 197 -2.74 3.46 0.48
N ILE A 198 -3.50 2.46 0.91
CA ILE A 198 -3.27 1.74 2.16
C ILE A 198 -3.33 0.25 1.84
N CYS A 199 -2.28 -0.47 2.16
CA CYS A 199 -2.17 -1.90 1.87
C CYS A 199 -1.73 -2.69 3.10
N LEU A 200 -2.46 -3.76 3.41
CA LEU A 200 -2.14 -4.72 4.46
C LEU A 200 -1.55 -5.97 3.82
N LYS A 201 -0.42 -6.44 4.34
CA LYS A 201 0.33 -7.57 3.80
C LYS A 201 0.87 -8.46 4.92
N ASN A 202 1.24 -9.69 4.56
CA ASN A 202 2.09 -10.58 5.35
C ASN A 202 3.09 -11.23 4.39
N ARG A 203 4.23 -10.57 4.18
CA ARG A 203 5.26 -11.04 3.27
C ARG A 203 6.10 -12.14 3.92
N ARG A 204 6.44 -13.16 3.15
CA ARG A 204 7.15 -14.35 3.62
C ARG A 204 8.51 -14.07 4.29
N GLU A 205 9.23 -13.09 3.81
CA GLU A 205 10.53 -12.71 4.38
C GLU A 205 10.46 -12.13 5.79
N PHE A 206 9.25 -11.81 6.27
CA PHE A 206 8.99 -11.21 7.58
C PHE A 206 8.11 -12.09 8.48
N GLU A 207 7.99 -13.38 8.18
CA GLU A 207 7.13 -14.35 8.88
C GLU A 207 7.31 -14.37 10.40
N GLN A 208 8.50 -14.02 10.89
CA GLN A 208 8.83 -14.00 12.32
C GLN A 208 8.00 -12.98 13.13
N TYR A 209 7.37 -12.01 12.46
CA TYR A 209 6.55 -11.00 13.13
C TYR A 209 5.08 -11.42 13.29
N GLY A 210 4.66 -12.54 12.67
CA GLY A 210 3.32 -13.10 12.81
C GLY A 210 2.25 -12.33 12.04
N SER A 211 1.01 -12.44 12.48
CA SER A 211 -0.17 -11.92 11.79
C SER A 211 -0.25 -10.39 11.76
N CYS A 212 -0.91 -9.86 10.73
CA CYS A 212 -1.29 -8.44 10.63
C CYS A 212 -2.71 -8.25 11.18
N HIS A 213 -2.89 -7.52 12.29
CA HIS A 213 -4.19 -7.44 12.96
C HIS A 213 -4.38 -6.21 13.86
N ASP A 214 -5.61 -6.01 14.36
CA ASP A 214 -6.01 -4.91 15.24
C ASP A 214 -5.71 -3.54 14.59
N ILE A 215 -6.30 -3.32 13.39
CA ILE A 215 -6.03 -2.15 12.57
C ILE A 215 -7.32 -1.35 12.38
N VAL A 216 -7.23 -0.05 12.60
CA VAL A 216 -8.32 0.90 12.33
C VAL A 216 -7.83 1.99 11.39
N VAL A 217 -8.59 2.21 10.29
CA VAL A 217 -8.39 3.31 9.35
C VAL A 217 -9.67 4.12 9.30
N THR A 218 -9.60 5.43 9.54
CA THR A 218 -10.79 6.27 9.55
C THR A 218 -10.54 7.71 9.08
N ASN A 219 -11.59 8.37 8.61
CA ASN A 219 -11.58 9.79 8.20
C ASN A 219 -10.53 10.11 7.13
N CYS A 220 -10.26 9.21 6.21
CA CYS A 220 -9.25 9.40 5.16
C CYS A 220 -9.90 9.73 3.81
N VAL A 221 -9.20 10.56 3.03
CA VAL A 221 -9.52 10.83 1.62
C VAL A 221 -8.41 10.24 0.76
N MET A 222 -8.77 9.37 -0.19
CA MET A 222 -7.80 8.57 -0.94
C MET A 222 -8.05 8.63 -2.44
N SER A 223 -6.97 8.54 -3.24
CA SER A 223 -7.02 8.37 -4.69
C SER A 223 -5.83 7.52 -5.17
N SER A 224 -6.10 6.47 -5.91
CA SER A 224 -5.08 5.52 -6.36
C SER A 224 -5.19 5.19 -7.85
N ARG A 225 -4.05 4.96 -8.48
CA ARG A 225 -4.03 4.36 -9.83
C ARG A 225 -4.18 2.84 -9.80
N SER A 226 -4.04 2.21 -8.65
CA SER A 226 -4.25 0.78 -8.41
C SER A 226 -5.47 0.56 -7.51
N CYS A 227 -5.30 0.37 -6.23
CA CYS A 227 -6.38 0.14 -5.28
C CYS A 227 -6.28 1.11 -4.10
N ALA A 228 -7.36 1.83 -3.78
CA ALA A 228 -7.31 2.78 -2.68
C ALA A 228 -7.08 2.09 -1.32
N ILE A 229 -7.83 1.04 -1.05
CA ILE A 229 -7.64 0.20 0.15
C ILE A 229 -7.46 -1.23 -0.32
N LYS A 230 -6.35 -1.86 0.05
CA LYS A 230 -6.03 -3.22 -0.37
C LYS A 230 -5.60 -4.09 0.81
N ILE A 231 -6.00 -5.35 0.77
CA ILE A 231 -5.48 -6.43 1.59
C ILE A 231 -4.84 -7.46 0.65
N GLY A 232 -3.56 -7.73 0.86
CA GLY A 232 -2.75 -8.58 -0.02
C GLY A 232 -1.89 -7.74 -1.01
N SER A 233 -1.38 -8.30 -2.10
CA SER A 233 -1.55 -9.69 -2.55
C SER A 233 -0.70 -10.69 -1.76
N GLU A 234 0.39 -10.24 -1.14
CA GLU A 234 1.23 -11.09 -0.30
C GLU A 234 0.54 -11.31 1.05
N ASN A 235 0.20 -12.56 1.33
CA ASN A 235 -0.40 -12.93 2.60
C ASN A 235 -0.09 -14.39 2.95
N MET A 236 1.00 -14.62 3.65
CA MET A 236 1.42 -15.95 4.08
C MET A 236 0.96 -16.31 5.50
N ASP A 237 0.37 -15.36 6.24
CA ASP A 237 -0.15 -15.52 7.61
C ASP A 237 -1.61 -15.04 7.67
N SER A 238 -2.14 -14.72 8.83
CA SER A 238 -3.51 -14.21 8.97
C SER A 238 -3.56 -12.68 8.98
N ILE A 239 -4.59 -12.13 8.31
CA ILE A 239 -4.98 -10.72 8.44
C ILE A 239 -6.39 -10.69 9.01
N TYR A 240 -6.58 -10.11 10.19
CA TYR A 240 -7.88 -10.12 10.89
C TYR A 240 -8.07 -8.93 11.81
N ASN A 241 -9.32 -8.74 12.26
CA ASN A 241 -9.73 -7.65 13.15
C ASN A 241 -9.35 -6.28 12.59
N VAL A 242 -9.85 -5.98 11.38
CA VAL A 242 -9.53 -4.76 10.63
C VAL A 242 -10.80 -3.96 10.34
N VAL A 243 -10.76 -2.67 10.58
CA VAL A 243 -11.86 -1.74 10.31
C VAL A 243 -11.40 -0.58 9.43
N PHE A 244 -12.09 -0.39 8.31
CA PHE A 244 -12.01 0.82 7.48
C PHE A 244 -13.35 1.54 7.58
N ASP A 245 -13.36 2.76 8.10
CA ASP A 245 -14.59 3.49 8.36
C ASP A 245 -14.51 4.95 7.96
N ASN A 246 -15.66 5.51 7.53
CA ASN A 246 -15.83 6.94 7.26
C ASN A 246 -14.75 7.52 6.31
N CYS A 247 -14.57 6.90 5.15
CA CYS A 247 -13.59 7.30 4.17
C CYS A 247 -14.23 7.75 2.85
N ILE A 248 -13.50 8.57 2.10
CA ILE A 248 -13.85 8.97 0.73
C ILE A 248 -12.74 8.51 -0.21
N ILE A 249 -13.12 7.82 -1.28
CA ILE A 249 -12.22 7.38 -2.34
C ILE A 249 -12.63 8.07 -3.64
N THR A 250 -11.70 8.81 -4.25
CA THR A 250 -11.99 9.62 -5.44
C THR A 250 -11.11 9.22 -6.62
N GLY A 251 -11.74 8.94 -7.77
CA GLY A 251 -11.03 8.70 -9.01
C GLY A 251 -10.02 7.55 -8.95
N SER A 252 -10.29 6.52 -8.17
CA SER A 252 -9.38 5.36 -8.05
C SER A 252 -9.64 4.32 -9.13
N ASN A 253 -8.62 3.56 -9.51
CA ASN A 253 -8.79 2.46 -10.45
C ASN A 253 -9.51 1.26 -9.81
N ARG A 254 -9.31 1.03 -8.53
CA ARG A 254 -10.10 0.10 -7.69
C ARG A 254 -10.36 0.76 -6.34
N GLY A 255 -11.54 0.52 -5.76
CA GLY A 255 -11.91 1.07 -4.47
C GLY A 255 -11.40 0.24 -3.31
N LEU A 256 -12.15 -0.80 -2.95
CA LEU A 256 -11.89 -1.71 -1.83
C LEU A 256 -11.47 -3.07 -2.39
N GLY A 257 -10.27 -3.52 -2.09
CA GLY A 257 -9.70 -4.75 -2.63
C GLY A 257 -9.22 -5.71 -1.56
N ILE A 258 -9.63 -6.97 -1.66
CA ILE A 258 -8.99 -8.11 -0.98
C ILE A 258 -8.48 -9.03 -2.07
N GLN A 259 -7.19 -9.26 -2.09
CA GLN A 259 -6.53 -10.05 -3.12
C GLN A 259 -5.60 -11.06 -2.46
N ASN A 260 -6.20 -12.12 -1.88
CA ASN A 260 -5.45 -13.16 -1.20
C ASN A 260 -4.83 -14.12 -2.20
N ARG A 261 -3.52 -14.22 -2.26
CA ARG A 261 -2.81 -15.05 -3.24
C ARG A 261 -1.88 -16.09 -2.66
N ASP A 262 -1.69 -16.06 -1.36
CA ASP A 262 -0.84 -16.99 -0.63
C ASP A 262 -1.67 -17.76 0.40
N GLU A 263 -1.06 -18.65 1.15
CA GLU A 263 -1.71 -19.57 2.06
C GLU A 263 -2.36 -18.93 3.30
N GLY A 264 -2.09 -17.66 3.57
CA GLY A 264 -2.66 -16.94 4.69
C GLY A 264 -4.15 -16.67 4.55
N THR A 265 -4.80 -16.36 5.65
CA THR A 265 -6.23 -16.10 5.72
C THR A 265 -6.54 -14.60 5.86
N VAL A 266 -7.69 -14.18 5.35
CA VAL A 266 -8.22 -12.83 5.59
C VAL A 266 -9.62 -12.97 6.21
N THR A 267 -9.79 -12.44 7.41
CA THR A 267 -11.05 -12.62 8.13
C THR A 267 -11.35 -11.44 9.07
N ASP A 268 -12.63 -11.29 9.44
CA ASP A 268 -13.07 -10.26 10.38
C ASP A 268 -12.69 -8.84 9.93
N VAL A 269 -13.01 -8.51 8.69
CA VAL A 269 -12.74 -7.19 8.09
C VAL A 269 -14.06 -6.46 7.86
N VAL A 270 -14.12 -5.22 8.31
CA VAL A 270 -15.26 -4.33 8.14
C VAL A 270 -14.88 -3.10 7.31
N PHE A 271 -15.60 -2.90 6.21
CA PHE A 271 -15.61 -1.65 5.45
C PHE A 271 -16.94 -0.96 5.71
N SER A 272 -16.93 0.26 6.23
CA SER A 272 -18.15 0.91 6.69
C SER A 272 -18.18 2.41 6.32
N ASN A 273 -19.34 2.91 5.93
CA ASN A 273 -19.56 4.34 5.69
C ASN A 273 -18.58 4.95 4.67
N ILE A 274 -18.38 4.29 3.52
CA ILE A 274 -17.39 4.70 2.51
C ILE A 274 -18.10 5.16 1.24
N GLN A 275 -17.66 6.30 0.70
CA GLN A 275 -18.05 6.78 -0.62
C GLN A 275 -16.93 6.53 -1.62
N LEU A 276 -17.27 5.98 -2.78
CA LEU A 276 -16.33 5.57 -3.81
C LEU A 276 -16.62 6.25 -5.15
N ASP A 277 -15.58 6.68 -5.84
CA ASP A 277 -15.60 6.98 -7.27
C ASP A 277 -14.47 6.20 -7.95
N CYS A 278 -14.85 5.19 -8.77
CA CYS A 278 -13.89 4.32 -9.43
C CYS A 278 -13.91 4.53 -10.94
N ARG A 279 -12.72 4.73 -11.51
CA ARG A 279 -12.51 5.03 -12.93
C ARG A 279 -11.45 4.12 -13.53
N LEU A 280 -11.68 3.68 -14.76
CA LEU A 280 -10.66 2.97 -15.52
C LEU A 280 -9.62 3.98 -16.04
N TRP A 281 -8.42 3.90 -15.50
CA TRP A 281 -7.34 4.80 -15.88
C TRP A 281 -6.49 4.25 -17.02
N SER A 282 -6.22 2.96 -17.00
CA SER A 282 -5.33 2.33 -17.95
C SER A 282 -5.53 0.82 -17.95
N ASP A 283 -5.24 0.20 -19.09
CA ASP A 283 -5.23 -1.27 -19.22
C ASP A 283 -3.97 -1.92 -18.63
N VAL A 284 -2.96 -1.12 -18.30
CA VAL A 284 -1.66 -1.60 -17.78
C VAL A 284 -1.68 -1.80 -16.27
N TRP A 285 -2.44 -0.98 -15.54
CA TRP A 285 -2.50 -0.99 -14.08
C TRP A 285 -3.43 -2.10 -13.55
N TRP A 286 -3.20 -2.45 -12.28
CA TRP A 286 -4.08 -3.37 -11.57
C TRP A 286 -5.46 -2.74 -11.37
N GLY A 287 -6.50 -3.55 -11.54
CA GLY A 287 -7.87 -3.10 -11.42
C GLY A 287 -8.48 -2.67 -12.77
N LYS A 288 -9.81 -2.69 -12.80
CA LYS A 288 -10.65 -2.33 -13.93
C LYS A 288 -11.85 -1.49 -13.48
N ALA A 289 -11.63 -0.53 -12.62
CA ALA A 289 -12.64 0.33 -12.01
C ALA A 289 -13.64 -0.40 -11.09
N GLU A 290 -13.27 -1.54 -10.51
CA GLU A 290 -14.14 -2.24 -9.58
C GLU A 290 -14.25 -1.48 -8.24
N PRO A 291 -15.46 -1.17 -7.75
CA PRO A 291 -15.62 -0.53 -6.45
C PRO A 291 -15.30 -1.47 -5.29
N ILE A 292 -15.64 -2.75 -5.43
CA ILE A 292 -15.35 -3.82 -4.47
C ILE A 292 -14.80 -5.03 -5.24
N TYR A 293 -13.65 -5.53 -4.82
CA TYR A 293 -12.98 -6.67 -5.42
C TYR A 293 -12.43 -7.58 -4.33
N VAL A 294 -12.98 -8.78 -4.20
CA VAL A 294 -12.59 -9.77 -3.18
C VAL A 294 -12.21 -11.06 -3.87
N THR A 295 -10.97 -11.49 -3.69
CA THR A 295 -10.50 -12.72 -4.35
C THR A 295 -9.60 -13.56 -3.47
N SER A 296 -9.70 -14.89 -3.66
CA SER A 296 -8.72 -15.86 -3.21
C SER A 296 -8.37 -16.78 -4.38
N TYR A 297 -7.30 -16.42 -5.09
CA TYR A 297 -6.74 -17.19 -6.20
C TYR A 297 -5.24 -17.36 -5.98
N PRO A 298 -4.69 -18.58 -6.06
CA PRO A 298 -3.28 -18.80 -5.83
C PRO A 298 -2.43 -18.07 -6.89
N ARG A 299 -1.21 -17.74 -6.53
CA ARG A 299 -0.22 -17.29 -7.52
C ARG A 299 0.02 -18.40 -8.52
N ALA A 300 0.15 -18.03 -9.79
CA ALA A 300 0.46 -19.00 -10.81
C ALA A 300 1.86 -19.60 -10.59
N ASN A 301 1.93 -20.92 -10.73
CA ASN A 301 3.15 -21.68 -10.52
C ASN A 301 4.26 -21.28 -11.48
N GLY A 302 5.46 -21.18 -10.97
CA GLY A 302 6.79 -21.40 -11.53
C GLY A 302 7.21 -20.87 -12.91
N ASN A 303 6.31 -20.64 -13.80
CA ASN A 303 6.60 -20.18 -15.17
C ASN A 303 6.52 -18.66 -15.34
N HIS A 304 6.21 -17.93 -14.30
CA HIS A 304 6.18 -16.48 -14.35
C HIS A 304 7.54 -15.89 -14.02
N LYS A 305 8.06 -15.13 -14.97
CA LYS A 305 9.26 -14.30 -14.79
C LYS A 305 9.14 -13.38 -13.59
N ASP A 306 7.91 -13.04 -13.18
CA ASP A 306 7.61 -12.20 -12.02
C ASP A 306 7.57 -12.97 -10.68
N ALA A 307 7.56 -14.30 -10.67
CA ALA A 307 7.48 -15.11 -9.45
C ALA A 307 8.84 -15.28 -8.75
N ASN A 308 9.93 -15.18 -9.51
CA ASN A 308 11.26 -15.57 -9.03
C ASN A 308 11.94 -14.55 -8.10
N TRP A 309 11.49 -13.31 -8.10
CA TRP A 309 12.18 -12.25 -7.35
C TRP A 309 11.57 -11.96 -5.97
N ARG A 310 10.31 -12.35 -5.74
CA ARG A 310 9.58 -12.01 -4.50
C ARG A 310 9.42 -13.18 -3.54
N PHE A 311 9.77 -14.39 -3.94
CA PHE A 311 9.48 -15.57 -3.15
C PHE A 311 10.75 -16.35 -2.80
N PRO A 312 11.09 -16.42 -1.52
CA PRO A 312 12.13 -17.32 -1.03
C PRO A 312 11.85 -18.76 -1.48
N LYS A 313 12.90 -19.55 -1.65
CA LYS A 313 12.79 -20.99 -1.90
C LYS A 313 11.90 -21.62 -0.81
N GLY A 314 10.92 -22.40 -1.22
CA GLY A 314 10.03 -23.10 -0.29
C GLY A 314 8.59 -22.57 -0.23
N GLN A 315 8.23 -21.63 -1.09
CA GLN A 315 6.83 -21.23 -1.25
C GLN A 315 5.95 -22.43 -1.58
N ILE A 316 4.76 -22.49 -0.98
CA ILE A 316 3.76 -23.51 -1.29
C ILE A 316 3.04 -23.10 -2.56
N GLU A 317 3.42 -23.69 -3.68
CA GLU A 317 2.81 -23.44 -4.98
C GLU A 317 1.33 -23.85 -5.02
N GLY A 318 0.52 -23.03 -5.69
CA GLY A 318 -0.88 -23.36 -5.98
C GLY A 318 -1.82 -23.36 -4.77
N ARG A 319 -1.46 -22.74 -3.65
CA ARG A 319 -2.31 -22.63 -2.48
C ARG A 319 -2.63 -21.17 -2.15
N CYS A 320 -3.89 -20.92 -1.87
CA CYS A 320 -4.33 -19.68 -1.24
C CYS A 320 -5.23 -20.03 -0.04
N GLY A 321 -5.20 -19.16 0.97
CA GLY A 321 -6.00 -19.31 2.16
C GLY A 321 -7.45 -18.84 1.98
N GLU A 322 -8.21 -18.89 3.06
CA GLU A 322 -9.62 -18.50 3.09
C GLU A 322 -9.79 -16.99 3.24
N VAL A 323 -10.83 -16.44 2.60
CA VAL A 323 -11.35 -15.09 2.85
C VAL A 323 -12.76 -15.22 3.38
N SER A 324 -13.00 -14.81 4.63
CA SER A 324 -14.31 -14.99 5.26
C SER A 324 -14.65 -13.91 6.29
N ARG A 325 -15.93 -13.77 6.63
CA ARG A 325 -16.45 -12.78 7.58
C ARG A 325 -16.05 -11.36 7.20
N ILE A 326 -16.34 -10.99 5.95
CA ILE A 326 -16.05 -9.66 5.38
C ILE A 326 -17.37 -8.88 5.27
N TYR A 327 -17.38 -7.69 5.79
CA TYR A 327 -18.58 -6.86 5.87
C TYR A 327 -18.40 -5.55 5.11
N PHE A 328 -19.26 -5.28 4.15
CA PHE A 328 -19.39 -4.01 3.44
C PHE A 328 -20.69 -3.34 3.88
N ASN A 329 -20.60 -2.30 4.73
CA ASN A 329 -21.74 -1.64 5.34
C ASN A 329 -21.86 -0.19 4.88
N ASN A 330 -23.01 0.23 4.38
CA ASN A 330 -23.29 1.61 3.98
C ASN A 330 -22.27 2.12 2.94
N ILE A 331 -22.05 1.38 1.87
CA ILE A 331 -21.14 1.74 0.78
C ILE A 331 -21.94 2.38 -0.34
N THR A 332 -21.50 3.55 -0.81
CA THR A 332 -22.06 4.20 -2.00
C THR A 332 -20.97 4.39 -3.04
N ALA A 333 -21.15 3.88 -4.24
CA ALA A 333 -20.16 3.91 -5.30
C ALA A 333 -20.72 4.48 -6.60
N LEU A 334 -19.93 5.37 -7.23
CA LEU A 334 -19.98 5.65 -8.66
C LEU A 334 -18.84 4.86 -9.31
N SER A 335 -19.12 4.07 -10.34
CA SER A 335 -18.09 3.17 -10.86
C SER A 335 -18.29 2.89 -12.34
N GLU A 336 -17.20 2.73 -13.07
CA GLU A 336 -17.25 2.30 -14.47
C GLU A 336 -17.39 0.78 -14.60
N ASN A 337 -17.20 0.02 -13.51
CA ASN A 337 -17.35 -1.43 -13.46
C ASN A 337 -18.20 -1.87 -12.26
N GLY A 338 -18.61 -3.14 -12.24
CA GLY A 338 -19.27 -3.79 -11.11
C GLY A 338 -18.30 -4.33 -10.07
N CYS A 339 -18.87 -4.90 -9.00
CA CYS A 339 -18.13 -5.61 -7.97
C CYS A 339 -17.79 -7.04 -8.44
N PHE A 340 -16.70 -7.58 -7.91
CA PHE A 340 -16.32 -8.97 -8.12
C PHE A 340 -15.94 -9.65 -6.80
N VAL A 341 -16.49 -10.85 -6.57
CA VAL A 341 -16.13 -11.70 -5.42
C VAL A 341 -15.90 -13.11 -5.93
N GLY A 342 -14.68 -13.63 -5.79
CA GLY A 342 -14.34 -14.93 -6.36
C GLY A 342 -13.24 -15.71 -5.66
N GLY A 343 -13.32 -17.04 -5.74
CA GLY A 343 -12.31 -17.98 -5.28
C GLY A 343 -11.95 -19.00 -6.35
N ASP A 344 -10.80 -19.64 -6.22
CA ASP A 344 -10.38 -20.72 -7.10
C ASP A 344 -11.22 -21.99 -6.90
N GLU A 345 -11.71 -22.21 -5.67
CA GLU A 345 -12.49 -23.35 -5.26
C GLU A 345 -13.70 -22.92 -4.42
N PRO A 346 -14.81 -23.69 -4.43
CA PRO A 346 -15.93 -23.46 -3.52
C PRO A 346 -15.49 -23.52 -2.05
N GLY A 347 -15.95 -22.54 -1.25
CA GLY A 347 -15.65 -22.45 0.17
C GLY A 347 -14.41 -21.64 0.54
N LYS A 348 -13.59 -21.24 -0.43
CA LYS A 348 -12.43 -20.34 -0.20
C LYS A 348 -12.87 -18.91 0.13
N VAL A 349 -13.93 -18.44 -0.50
CA VAL A 349 -14.50 -17.12 -0.25
C VAL A 349 -15.94 -17.29 0.24
N LYS A 350 -16.20 -17.01 1.51
CA LYS A 350 -17.50 -17.22 2.16
C LYS A 350 -17.80 -16.17 3.21
N ASP A 351 -19.04 -16.12 3.66
CA ASP A 351 -19.48 -15.17 4.68
C ASP A 351 -19.14 -13.71 4.30
N ILE A 352 -19.44 -13.35 3.05
CA ILE A 352 -19.24 -12.01 2.52
C ILE A 352 -20.57 -11.27 2.53
N TYR A 353 -20.66 -10.17 3.25
CA TYR A 353 -21.91 -9.44 3.49
C TYR A 353 -21.89 -8.05 2.87
N PHE A 354 -22.87 -7.79 2.00
CA PHE A 354 -23.15 -6.50 1.38
C PHE A 354 -24.39 -5.89 2.03
N ASN A 355 -24.22 -5.08 3.05
CA ASN A 355 -25.29 -4.45 3.82
C ASN A 355 -25.45 -2.99 3.38
N ASN A 356 -26.59 -2.63 2.74
CA ASN A 356 -26.85 -1.30 2.21
C ASN A 356 -25.72 -0.81 1.27
N VAL A 357 -25.32 -1.66 0.32
CA VAL A 357 -24.34 -1.31 -0.72
C VAL A 357 -25.07 -0.84 -1.97
N ARG A 358 -24.73 0.34 -2.45
CA ARG A 358 -25.30 0.98 -3.64
C ARG A 358 -24.21 1.30 -4.64
N VAL A 359 -24.29 0.69 -5.83
CA VAL A 359 -23.34 0.94 -6.92
C VAL A 359 -24.10 1.50 -8.12
N LYS A 360 -23.74 2.70 -8.56
CA LYS A 360 -24.23 3.30 -9.77
C LYS A 360 -23.17 3.20 -10.85
N LEU A 361 -23.45 2.42 -11.89
CA LEU A 361 -22.57 2.33 -13.05
C LEU A 361 -22.62 3.64 -13.86
N VAL A 362 -21.45 4.20 -14.13
CA VAL A 362 -21.25 5.42 -14.92
C VAL A 362 -20.33 5.13 -16.11
N GLY A 363 -20.18 6.11 -17.01
CA GLY A 363 -19.36 5.92 -18.22
C GLY A 363 -20.07 5.10 -19.31
N ASN A 364 -19.43 4.93 -20.44
CA ASN A 364 -19.96 4.24 -21.62
C ASN A 364 -18.97 3.23 -22.20
N THR A 365 -18.31 2.48 -21.36
CA THR A 365 -17.43 1.38 -21.78
C THR A 365 -18.31 0.21 -22.22
N GLY A 366 -18.29 -0.16 -23.49
CA GLY A 366 -19.21 -1.14 -24.08
C GLY A 366 -19.14 -2.54 -23.45
N ASN A 367 -17.95 -3.01 -23.13
CA ASN A 367 -17.73 -4.29 -22.43
C ASN A 367 -16.98 -4.02 -21.12
N ILE A 368 -17.58 -4.42 -20.02
CA ILE A 368 -16.93 -4.35 -18.69
C ILE A 368 -16.07 -5.60 -18.51
N MET A 369 -14.81 -5.39 -18.21
CA MET A 369 -13.89 -6.48 -17.87
C MET A 369 -13.68 -6.51 -16.38
N MET A 370 -13.85 -7.67 -15.76
CA MET A 370 -13.51 -7.90 -14.36
C MET A 370 -12.18 -8.65 -14.28
N ASP A 371 -11.28 -8.11 -13.49
CA ASP A 371 -9.94 -8.65 -13.35
C ASP A 371 -9.94 -9.77 -12.31
N LYS A 372 -9.86 -11.02 -12.75
CA LYS A 372 -9.69 -12.18 -11.87
C LYS A 372 -8.30 -12.80 -11.95
N ARG A 373 -7.33 -12.06 -12.43
CA ARG A 373 -6.00 -12.59 -12.65
C ARG A 373 -5.39 -13.18 -11.38
N PRO A 374 -5.03 -14.45 -11.39
CA PRO A 374 -4.14 -15.00 -10.38
C PRO A 374 -2.73 -14.43 -10.53
N CYS A 375 -2.36 -13.99 -11.73
CA CYS A 375 -1.11 -13.34 -12.06
C CYS A 375 -1.29 -12.29 -13.15
N LYS A 376 -0.29 -11.44 -13.32
CA LYS A 376 -0.30 -10.34 -14.30
C LYS A 376 -0.51 -10.86 -15.73
N GLY A 377 -1.50 -10.35 -16.41
CA GLY A 377 -1.77 -10.62 -17.84
C GLY A 377 -2.79 -11.72 -18.16
N GLU A 378 -3.31 -12.44 -17.17
CA GLU A 378 -4.24 -13.56 -17.39
C GLU A 378 -5.58 -13.37 -16.66
N GLY A 379 -6.64 -13.94 -17.19
CA GLY A 379 -7.88 -14.17 -16.45
C GLY A 379 -8.85 -12.99 -16.35
N PHE A 380 -9.17 -12.32 -17.46
CA PHE A 380 -10.26 -11.35 -17.47
C PHE A 380 -11.60 -12.04 -17.75
N VAL A 381 -12.61 -11.73 -16.95
CA VAL A 381 -13.99 -12.04 -17.26
C VAL A 381 -14.62 -10.83 -17.93
N LYS A 382 -15.11 -11.00 -19.15
CA LYS A 382 -15.91 -9.98 -19.85
C LYS A 382 -17.36 -10.12 -19.46
N VAL A 383 -17.96 -9.03 -19.00
CA VAL A 383 -19.38 -8.97 -18.67
C VAL A 383 -20.01 -7.80 -19.38
N GLY A 384 -21.16 -8.05 -20.00
CA GLY A 384 -21.93 -6.99 -20.62
C GLY A 384 -22.49 -6.00 -19.60
N ARG A 385 -22.37 -4.71 -19.87
CA ARG A 385 -22.93 -3.65 -19.00
C ARG A 385 -24.43 -3.85 -18.75
N ASP A 386 -25.19 -4.22 -19.76
CA ASP A 386 -26.64 -4.45 -19.68
C ASP A 386 -26.99 -5.61 -18.72
N GLU A 387 -26.11 -6.57 -18.54
CA GLU A 387 -26.27 -7.64 -17.57
C GLU A 387 -26.09 -7.11 -16.14
N LEU A 388 -25.04 -6.35 -15.89
CA LEU A 388 -24.79 -5.75 -14.57
C LEU A 388 -25.90 -4.76 -14.17
N LEU A 389 -26.44 -4.00 -15.10
CA LEU A 389 -27.51 -3.03 -14.85
C LEU A 389 -28.85 -3.68 -14.43
N LYS A 390 -29.05 -4.98 -14.70
CA LYS A 390 -30.24 -5.73 -14.26
C LYS A 390 -30.15 -6.16 -12.78
N MET A 391 -28.98 -6.07 -12.19
CA MET A 391 -28.73 -6.52 -10.79
C MET A 391 -29.04 -5.39 -9.81
N ARG A 392 -29.56 -5.74 -8.63
CA ARG A 392 -29.76 -4.80 -7.51
C ARG A 392 -28.42 -4.16 -7.08
N VAL A 393 -27.39 -4.96 -6.96
CA VAL A 393 -25.98 -4.55 -6.86
C VAL A 393 -25.25 -5.19 -8.04
N PRO A 394 -24.55 -4.44 -8.89
CA PRO A 394 -23.78 -4.97 -9.99
C PRO A 394 -22.61 -5.82 -9.46
N LEU A 395 -22.88 -7.07 -9.16
CA LEU A 395 -21.97 -8.00 -8.50
C LEU A 395 -21.88 -9.30 -9.27
N LEU A 396 -20.67 -9.70 -9.62
CA LEU A 396 -20.38 -11.05 -10.10
C LEU A 396 -19.70 -11.87 -9.02
N THR A 397 -20.08 -13.15 -8.95
CA THR A 397 -19.50 -14.10 -8.02
C THR A 397 -18.99 -15.34 -8.75
N GLU A 398 -17.89 -15.90 -8.27
CA GLU A 398 -17.33 -17.18 -8.74
C GLU A 398 -16.86 -18.00 -7.53
N HIS A 399 -17.46 -19.17 -7.31
CA HIS A 399 -17.15 -20.04 -6.17
C HIS A 399 -17.21 -19.33 -4.79
N ALA A 400 -18.01 -18.28 -4.67
CA ALA A 400 -18.08 -17.45 -3.45
C ALA A 400 -19.48 -17.41 -2.88
N GLN A 401 -19.59 -17.33 -1.55
CA GLN A 401 -20.84 -17.13 -0.83
C GLN A 401 -20.96 -15.65 -0.43
N VAL A 402 -21.93 -14.97 -1.03
CA VAL A 402 -22.20 -13.55 -0.80
C VAL A 402 -23.66 -13.35 -0.43
N GLU A 403 -23.92 -12.61 0.64
CA GLU A 403 -25.26 -12.21 1.06
C GLU A 403 -25.43 -10.70 0.83
N VAL A 404 -26.47 -10.33 0.07
CA VAL A 404 -26.82 -8.93 -0.24
C VAL A 404 -28.10 -8.56 0.50
N ARG A 405 -28.00 -7.64 1.46
CA ARG A 405 -29.10 -7.17 2.32
C ARG A 405 -29.52 -5.73 2.05
#